data_b3ac26f1155a5a175aa21beb303e5026
#
_entry.id   b3ac26f1155a5a175aa21beb303e5026
#
_cell.length_a   1.000
_cell.length_b   1.000
_cell.length_c   1.000
_cell.angle_alpha   90.00
_cell.angle_beta   90.00
_cell.angle_gamma   90.00
#
_symmetry.space_group_name_H-M   'P 1'
#
loop_
_entity.id
_entity.type
_entity.pdbx_description
1 polymer ?
#
loop_
_entity_poly.entity_id
_entity_poly.type
_entity_poly.pdbx_seq_one_letter_code
_entity_poly.pdbx_strand_id
1 'polypeptide(L)'
;ELAVLDGVTATTAELNLLDGVTATTTELNLLDGGTSATSTTVVDADRLILNDDGTMKQIAVSDLNTYLGSSLDALSDAKSEGDDFTGSLLIGHQTTGTLSSAQYNTGVGIAALDALTQGDYNTAVGYQALTANTTGEKNTASGYQALRANTTGSGNMATGYQTMFSNTSGGNNIAGGYRALYS
;
A
#
# COMPACT_ATOMS: atom_id res chain seq x y z
N GLU A 1 -17.82 -14.66 56.00
CA GLU A 1 -17.77 -15.02 54.53
C GLU A 1 -19.07 -14.70 53.80
N LEU A 2 -20.25 -14.87 54.42
CA LEU A 2 -21.52 -14.53 53.75
C LEU A 2 -21.73 -13.02 53.52
N ALA A 3 -21.13 -12.17 54.35
CA ALA A 3 -21.27 -10.70 54.23
C ALA A 3 -20.58 -10.13 52.98
N VAL A 4 -19.65 -10.84 52.38
CA VAL A 4 -18.96 -10.42 51.12
C VAL A 4 -19.87 -10.59 49.88
N LEU A 5 -20.92 -11.40 49.99
CA LEU A 5 -21.87 -11.69 48.92
C LEU A 5 -23.18 -10.87 49.05
N ASP A 6 -23.28 -9.98 50.06
CA ASP A 6 -24.45 -9.14 50.22
C ASP A 6 -24.57 -8.17 49.01
N GLY A 7 -25.73 -8.19 48.35
CA GLY A 7 -25.98 -7.41 47.12
C GLY A 7 -25.55 -8.08 45.79
N VAL A 8 -24.93 -9.26 45.84
CA VAL A 8 -24.67 -10.02 44.59
C VAL A 8 -25.97 -10.62 44.05
N THR A 9 -26.39 -10.19 42.87
CA THR A 9 -27.56 -10.69 42.20
C THR A 9 -27.25 -11.77 41.16
N ALA A 10 -25.93 -12.02 40.91
CA ALA A 10 -25.49 -13.04 39.99
C ALA A 10 -25.86 -14.46 40.48
N THR A 11 -26.33 -15.29 39.58
CA THR A 11 -26.63 -16.71 39.86
C THR A 11 -25.35 -17.51 40.07
N THR A 12 -25.46 -18.69 40.73
CA THR A 12 -24.32 -19.61 40.88
C THR A 12 -23.69 -20.00 39.54
N ALA A 13 -24.50 -20.12 38.48
CA ALA A 13 -23.98 -20.43 37.15
C ALA A 13 -23.14 -19.29 36.58
N GLU A 14 -23.58 -18.05 36.76
CA GLU A 14 -22.84 -16.85 36.30
C GLU A 14 -21.54 -16.66 37.12
N LEU A 15 -21.55 -16.91 38.42
CA LEU A 15 -20.34 -16.87 39.26
C LEU A 15 -19.34 -17.96 38.88
N ASN A 16 -19.80 -19.14 38.49
CA ASN A 16 -18.92 -20.24 38.06
C ASN A 16 -18.27 -19.96 36.68
N LEU A 17 -18.87 -19.10 35.86
CA LEU A 17 -18.24 -18.65 34.59
C LEU A 17 -17.02 -17.75 34.87
N LEU A 18 -16.95 -17.11 36.00
CA LEU A 18 -15.82 -16.27 36.44
C LEU A 18 -14.73 -17.03 37.18
N ASP A 19 -14.95 -18.31 37.43
CA ASP A 19 -13.91 -19.15 38.09
C ASP A 19 -12.68 -19.22 37.18
N GLY A 20 -11.53 -18.83 37.76
CA GLY A 20 -10.27 -18.73 37.03
C GLY A 20 -10.02 -17.40 36.31
N VAL A 21 -10.97 -16.46 36.31
CA VAL A 21 -10.71 -15.11 35.79
C VAL A 21 -9.78 -14.35 36.73
N THR A 22 -8.60 -13.98 36.21
CA THR A 22 -7.59 -13.20 36.93
C THR A 22 -7.61 -11.70 36.55
N ALA A 23 -8.52 -11.30 35.64
CA ALA A 23 -8.66 -9.90 35.23
C ALA A 23 -9.12 -9.03 36.42
N THR A 24 -8.53 -7.86 36.51
CA THR A 24 -8.94 -6.84 37.50
C THR A 24 -10.28 -6.21 37.12
N THR A 25 -10.98 -5.60 38.08
CA THR A 25 -12.22 -4.84 37.81
C THR A 25 -12.00 -3.74 36.77
N THR A 26 -10.83 -3.10 36.75
CA THR A 26 -10.48 -2.06 35.77
C THR A 26 -10.38 -2.64 34.37
N GLU A 27 -9.78 -3.82 34.23
CA GLU A 27 -9.65 -4.50 32.93
C GLU A 27 -11.01 -4.99 32.41
N LEU A 28 -11.87 -5.50 33.28
CA LEU A 28 -13.24 -5.90 32.91
C LEU A 28 -14.10 -4.71 32.50
N ASN A 29 -14.02 -3.57 33.19
CA ASN A 29 -14.74 -2.35 32.85
C ASN A 29 -14.25 -1.73 31.53
N LEU A 30 -13.00 -1.98 31.16
CA LEU A 30 -12.49 -1.56 29.85
C LEU A 30 -13.14 -2.35 28.71
N LEU A 31 -13.44 -3.64 28.91
CA LEU A 31 -14.08 -4.52 27.93
C LEU A 31 -15.57 -4.21 27.75
N ASP A 32 -16.26 -3.67 28.76
CA ASP A 32 -17.69 -3.36 28.65
C ASP A 32 -18.00 -2.08 27.87
N GLY A 33 -16.95 -1.32 27.47
CA GLY A 33 -17.09 -0.08 26.69
C GLY A 33 -17.65 1.11 27.46
N GLY A 34 -17.83 1.01 28.77
CA GLY A 34 -18.35 2.08 29.63
C GLY A 34 -17.38 3.23 29.86
N THR A 35 -16.11 3.07 29.49
CA THR A 35 -15.10 4.11 29.54
C THR A 35 -14.89 4.73 28.17
N SER A 36 -14.90 6.06 28.10
CA SER A 36 -14.54 6.76 26.87
C SER A 36 -13.16 6.34 26.40
N ALA A 37 -13.02 6.03 25.11
CA ALA A 37 -11.72 5.78 24.49
C ALA A 37 -10.80 6.97 24.76
N THR A 38 -9.71 6.75 25.47
CA THR A 38 -8.64 7.73 25.60
C THR A 38 -7.77 7.63 24.34
N SER A 39 -7.31 8.77 23.81
CA SER A 39 -6.36 8.74 22.70
C SER A 39 -5.06 8.06 23.16
N THR A 40 -4.91 6.81 22.79
CA THR A 40 -3.72 6.02 23.05
C THR A 40 -2.95 5.93 21.74
N THR A 41 -1.65 6.16 21.78
CA THR A 41 -0.81 5.84 20.62
C THR A 41 -0.71 4.32 20.55
N VAL A 42 -1.24 3.75 19.49
CA VAL A 42 -1.12 2.32 19.20
C VAL A 42 0.29 2.04 18.71
N VAL A 43 0.98 1.10 19.33
CA VAL A 43 2.35 0.69 18.96
C VAL A 43 2.39 -0.81 18.63
N ASP A 44 3.43 -1.24 17.92
CA ASP A 44 3.56 -2.62 17.43
C ASP A 44 3.51 -3.69 18.53
N ALA A 45 3.88 -3.33 19.75
CA ALA A 45 3.82 -4.24 20.91
C ALA A 45 2.43 -4.42 21.52
N ASP A 46 1.48 -3.57 21.15
CA ASP A 46 0.09 -3.68 21.63
C ASP A 46 -0.58 -4.95 21.12
N ARG A 47 -1.61 -5.39 21.82
CA ARG A 47 -2.35 -6.60 21.51
C ARG A 47 -3.82 -6.28 21.24
N LEU A 48 -4.36 -6.89 20.22
CA LEU A 48 -5.78 -6.88 19.91
C LEU A 48 -6.37 -8.27 20.20
N ILE A 49 -7.63 -8.28 20.66
CA ILE A 49 -8.37 -9.52 20.86
C ILE A 49 -9.27 -9.72 19.65
N LEU A 50 -9.14 -10.85 18.98
CA LEU A 50 -9.96 -11.25 17.86
C LEU A 50 -10.66 -12.56 18.14
N ASN A 51 -11.88 -12.71 17.58
CA ASN A 51 -12.54 -14.00 17.48
C ASN A 51 -12.11 -14.65 16.15
N ASP A 52 -11.31 -15.72 16.24
CA ASP A 52 -10.85 -16.50 15.10
C ASP A 52 -11.60 -17.85 15.12
N ASP A 53 -12.61 -17.96 14.30
CA ASP A 53 -13.47 -19.14 14.15
C ASP A 53 -14.00 -19.68 15.50
N GLY A 54 -14.59 -18.79 16.30
CA GLY A 54 -15.13 -19.11 17.62
C GLY A 54 -14.09 -19.20 18.76
N THR A 55 -12.80 -19.00 18.47
CA THR A 55 -11.75 -18.99 19.47
C THR A 55 -11.21 -17.57 19.66
N MET A 56 -11.21 -17.08 20.90
CA MET A 56 -10.62 -15.78 21.22
C MET A 56 -9.10 -15.88 21.21
N LYS A 57 -8.46 -15.06 20.39
CA LYS A 57 -6.99 -14.98 20.25
C LYS A 57 -6.49 -13.57 20.44
N GLN A 58 -5.27 -13.43 20.95
CA GLN A 58 -4.53 -12.17 20.92
C GLN A 58 -3.63 -12.14 19.70
N ILE A 59 -3.65 -11.02 18.97
CA ILE A 59 -2.68 -10.74 17.92
C ILE A 59 -1.90 -9.47 18.23
N ALA A 60 -0.65 -9.39 17.83
CA ALA A 60 0.13 -8.16 17.87
C ALA A 60 -0.38 -7.16 16.83
N VAL A 61 -0.26 -5.88 17.13
CA VAL A 61 -0.55 -4.83 16.14
C VAL A 61 0.36 -4.97 14.92
N SER A 62 1.63 -5.37 15.12
CA SER A 62 2.55 -5.70 14.02
C SER A 62 2.01 -6.78 13.08
N ASP A 63 1.34 -7.81 13.60
CA ASP A 63 0.78 -8.89 12.79
C ASP A 63 -0.45 -8.41 12.02
N LEU A 64 -1.30 -7.59 12.68
CA LEU A 64 -2.44 -6.95 12.01
C LEU A 64 -1.96 -5.99 10.91
N ASN A 65 -0.92 -5.23 11.18
CA ASN A 65 -0.30 -4.34 10.21
C ASN A 65 0.24 -5.13 9.00
N THR A 66 0.87 -6.27 9.24
CA THR A 66 1.30 -7.20 8.19
C THR A 66 0.13 -7.74 7.39
N TYR A 67 -0.97 -8.10 8.05
CA TYR A 67 -2.19 -8.63 7.39
C TYR A 67 -2.94 -7.56 6.58
N LEU A 68 -3.09 -6.35 7.14
CA LEU A 68 -3.80 -5.23 6.48
C LEU A 68 -2.94 -4.55 5.41
N GLY A 69 -1.64 -4.86 5.37
CA GLY A 69 -0.70 -4.18 4.52
C GLY A 69 -0.53 -2.72 4.94
N SER A 70 0.55 -2.42 5.61
CA SER A 70 0.82 -1.07 6.13
C SER A 70 1.10 -0.03 5.07
N SER A 71 1.16 -0.43 3.80
CA SER A 71 1.42 0.46 2.68
C SER A 71 0.73 -0.04 1.41
N LEU A 72 0.61 0.84 0.43
CA LEU A 72 0.18 0.47 -0.93
C LEU A 72 1.03 -0.68 -1.52
N ASP A 73 2.26 -0.89 -1.05
CA ASP A 73 3.15 -1.97 -1.49
C ASP A 73 2.66 -3.37 -1.09
N ALA A 74 1.79 -3.48 -0.08
CA ALA A 74 1.15 -4.74 0.29
C ALA A 74 0.00 -5.14 -0.64
N LEU A 75 -0.50 -4.22 -1.45
CA LEU A 75 -1.40 -4.55 -2.54
C LEU A 75 -0.60 -5.19 -3.67
N SER A 76 -1.06 -6.33 -4.18
CA SER A 76 -0.36 -7.06 -5.24
C SER A 76 -0.17 -6.29 -6.55
N ASP A 77 -0.89 -5.20 -6.71
CA ASP A 77 -0.93 -4.35 -7.91
C ASP A 77 -0.51 -2.89 -7.65
N ALA A 78 0.04 -2.60 -6.47
CA ALA A 78 0.54 -1.27 -6.13
C ALA A 78 1.91 -1.35 -5.47
N LYS A 79 2.75 -0.35 -5.72
CA LYS A 79 4.04 -0.15 -5.07
C LYS A 79 4.22 1.34 -4.75
N SER A 80 4.59 1.63 -3.52
CA SER A 80 4.95 2.97 -3.06
C SER A 80 6.20 2.90 -2.19
N GLU A 81 7.06 3.86 -2.30
CA GLU A 81 8.27 4.07 -1.47
C GLU A 81 9.05 2.81 -1.03
N GLY A 82 10.29 2.96 -0.76
CA GLY A 82 11.24 1.93 -0.32
C GLY A 82 12.65 2.49 -0.48
N ASP A 83 13.68 1.81 0.03
CA ASP A 83 15.06 2.29 0.00
C ASP A 83 15.55 2.61 -1.43
N ASP A 84 15.05 1.86 -2.42
CA ASP A 84 15.42 2.01 -3.84
C ASP A 84 14.32 2.67 -4.70
N PHE A 85 13.23 3.17 -4.10
CA PHE A 85 12.07 3.71 -4.81
C PHE A 85 11.44 4.93 -4.11
N THR A 86 12.26 5.81 -3.56
CA THR A 86 11.83 6.95 -2.73
C THR A 86 10.94 7.93 -3.49
N GLY A 87 9.85 8.38 -2.88
CA GLY A 87 8.95 9.38 -3.44
C GLY A 87 8.20 8.94 -4.69
N SER A 88 8.06 7.65 -4.93
CA SER A 88 7.43 7.11 -6.14
C SER A 88 6.14 6.35 -5.82
N LEU A 89 5.25 6.24 -6.81
CA LEU A 89 3.98 5.50 -6.71
C LEU A 89 3.68 4.78 -8.02
N LEU A 90 3.47 3.47 -7.95
CA LEU A 90 3.04 2.63 -9.08
C LEU A 90 1.75 1.89 -8.71
N ILE A 91 0.73 1.99 -9.54
CA ILE A 91 -0.57 1.31 -9.37
C ILE A 91 -0.92 0.52 -10.63
N GLY A 92 -1.35 -0.72 -10.46
CA GLY A 92 -1.67 -1.63 -11.55
C GLY A 92 -0.46 -2.38 -12.10
N HIS A 93 0.54 -2.61 -11.25
CA HIS A 93 1.81 -3.22 -11.61
C HIS A 93 1.92 -4.63 -11.03
N GLN A 94 2.05 -5.64 -11.87
CA GLN A 94 2.14 -7.04 -11.42
C GLN A 94 3.57 -7.56 -11.28
N THR A 95 4.53 -6.95 -11.96
CA THR A 95 5.94 -7.36 -11.92
C THR A 95 6.82 -6.14 -12.00
N THR A 96 7.55 -5.85 -10.95
CA THR A 96 8.60 -4.82 -10.99
C THR A 96 9.88 -5.44 -11.54
N GLY A 97 10.54 -4.78 -12.50
CA GLY A 97 11.97 -4.95 -12.69
C GLY A 97 12.71 -4.71 -11.36
N THR A 98 13.94 -5.10 -11.25
CA THR A 98 14.75 -4.80 -10.07
C THR A 98 14.95 -3.29 -9.98
N LEU A 99 14.14 -2.61 -9.17
CA LEU A 99 14.34 -1.19 -8.87
C LEU A 99 15.66 -1.06 -8.11
N SER A 100 16.57 -0.26 -8.61
CA SER A 100 17.88 -0.08 -7.98
C SER A 100 18.15 1.33 -7.48
N SER A 101 17.41 2.34 -7.90
CA SER A 101 17.50 3.71 -7.40
C SER A 101 16.48 4.68 -8.03
N ALA A 102 15.40 4.19 -8.63
CA ALA A 102 14.40 5.01 -9.30
C ALA A 102 13.58 5.84 -8.29
N GLN A 103 13.59 7.17 -8.44
CA GLN A 103 12.96 8.08 -7.49
C GLN A 103 11.93 9.00 -8.17
N TYR A 104 10.95 9.46 -7.40
CA TYR A 104 9.97 10.46 -7.82
C TYR A 104 9.19 10.09 -9.08
N ASN A 105 8.81 8.81 -9.22
CA ASN A 105 8.06 8.32 -10.36
C ASN A 105 6.58 8.10 -10.01
N THR A 106 5.72 8.35 -10.96
CA THR A 106 4.28 8.06 -10.84
C THR A 106 3.83 7.19 -12.00
N GLY A 107 3.36 5.99 -11.70
CA GLY A 107 2.82 5.05 -12.69
C GLY A 107 1.39 4.64 -12.33
N VAL A 108 0.45 4.81 -13.25
CA VAL A 108 -0.93 4.36 -13.08
C VAL A 108 -1.38 3.60 -14.33
N GLY A 109 -1.59 2.31 -14.18
CA GLY A 109 -2.04 1.44 -15.26
C GLY A 109 -1.24 0.15 -15.36
N ILE A 110 -1.85 -0.89 -15.94
CA ILE A 110 -1.19 -2.20 -16.12
C ILE A 110 0.09 -2.02 -16.93
N ALA A 111 1.21 -2.47 -16.36
CA ALA A 111 2.56 -2.39 -16.93
C ALA A 111 3.04 -0.94 -17.25
N ALA A 112 2.52 0.08 -16.58
CA ALA A 112 3.10 1.41 -16.63
C ALA A 112 4.44 1.41 -15.88
N LEU A 113 5.54 1.86 -16.51
CA LEU A 113 6.90 1.87 -15.94
C LEU A 113 7.44 0.46 -15.54
N ASP A 114 7.01 -0.60 -16.22
CA ASP A 114 7.31 -2.01 -15.86
C ASP A 114 8.82 -2.35 -15.83
N ALA A 115 9.59 -1.82 -16.75
CA ALA A 115 11.03 -2.06 -16.84
C ALA A 115 11.90 -1.04 -16.07
N LEU A 116 11.28 -0.17 -15.27
CA LEU A 116 12.01 0.92 -14.60
C LEU A 116 13.07 0.37 -13.62
N THR A 117 14.29 0.88 -13.72
CA THR A 117 15.39 0.49 -12.82
C THR A 117 16.04 1.68 -12.11
N GLN A 118 16.39 2.75 -12.83
CA GLN A 118 17.12 3.91 -12.30
C GLN A 118 16.55 5.26 -12.76
N GLY A 119 15.58 5.28 -13.69
CA GLY A 119 15.03 6.52 -14.24
C GLY A 119 14.21 7.29 -13.20
N ASP A 120 14.48 8.59 -13.07
CA ASP A 120 13.81 9.46 -12.10
C ASP A 120 12.79 10.40 -12.75
N TYR A 121 11.86 10.92 -11.94
CA TYR A 121 10.92 11.97 -12.32
C TYR A 121 10.02 11.61 -13.53
N ASN A 122 9.66 10.36 -13.71
CA ASN A 122 8.78 9.96 -14.80
C ASN A 122 7.32 9.92 -14.33
N THR A 123 6.41 10.31 -15.21
CA THR A 123 4.97 10.16 -15.03
C THR A 123 4.38 9.34 -16.16
N ALA A 124 3.78 8.20 -15.85
CA ALA A 124 3.15 7.30 -16.81
C ALA A 124 1.72 6.97 -16.40
N VAL A 125 0.75 7.35 -17.22
CA VAL A 125 -0.67 7.07 -16.98
C VAL A 125 -1.25 6.38 -18.22
N GLY A 126 -1.62 5.11 -18.05
CA GLY A 126 -2.20 4.29 -19.11
C GLY A 126 -1.58 2.91 -19.23
N TYR A 127 -2.29 2.01 -19.91
CA TYR A 127 -1.79 0.67 -20.21
C TYR A 127 -0.46 0.74 -20.96
N GLN A 128 0.59 0.11 -20.41
CA GLN A 128 1.95 0.07 -20.98
C GLN A 128 2.55 1.46 -21.32
N ALA A 129 2.16 2.52 -20.66
CA ALA A 129 2.84 3.81 -20.77
C ALA A 129 4.26 3.69 -20.19
N LEU A 130 5.30 4.08 -20.95
CA LEU A 130 6.72 3.96 -20.56
C LEU A 130 7.13 2.55 -20.11
N THR A 131 6.49 1.51 -20.62
CA THR A 131 6.72 0.12 -20.14
C THR A 131 8.17 -0.36 -20.30
N ALA A 132 8.90 0.11 -21.34
CA ALA A 132 10.28 -0.27 -21.59
C ALA A 132 11.32 0.68 -20.94
N ASN A 133 10.89 1.73 -20.23
CA ASN A 133 11.80 2.73 -19.69
C ASN A 133 12.66 2.14 -18.57
N THR A 134 13.97 2.15 -18.75
CA THR A 134 14.93 1.64 -17.75
C THR A 134 15.61 2.76 -16.98
N THR A 135 16.24 3.69 -17.69
CA THR A 135 17.05 4.79 -17.13
C THR A 135 16.66 6.17 -17.63
N GLY A 136 15.67 6.26 -18.54
CA GLY A 136 15.16 7.55 -19.03
C GLY A 136 14.52 8.36 -17.91
N GLU A 137 14.81 9.64 -17.86
CA GLU A 137 14.35 10.56 -16.80
C GLU A 137 13.41 11.63 -17.33
N LYS A 138 12.58 12.20 -16.44
CA LYS A 138 11.77 13.40 -16.72
C LYS A 138 10.83 13.22 -17.92
N ASN A 139 10.31 12.01 -18.14
CA ASN A 139 9.36 11.74 -19.18
C ASN A 139 7.93 11.80 -18.64
N THR A 140 7.02 12.31 -19.46
CA THR A 140 5.58 12.30 -19.19
C THR A 140 4.87 11.55 -20.30
N ALA A 141 4.24 10.43 -19.98
CA ALA A 141 3.45 9.63 -20.91
C ALA A 141 2.02 9.48 -20.40
N SER A 142 1.06 9.96 -21.14
CA SER A 142 -0.37 9.86 -20.82
C SER A 142 -1.15 9.27 -21.99
N GLY A 143 -1.59 8.03 -21.85
CA GLY A 143 -2.35 7.31 -22.87
C GLY A 143 -1.91 5.86 -23.05
N TYR A 144 -2.75 5.08 -23.72
CA TYR A 144 -2.46 3.70 -24.08
C TYR A 144 -1.17 3.62 -24.89
N GLN A 145 -0.15 2.92 -24.37
CA GLN A 145 1.15 2.70 -24.99
C GLN A 145 1.91 3.99 -25.39
N ALA A 146 1.68 5.10 -24.72
CA ALA A 146 2.48 6.31 -24.93
C ALA A 146 3.93 6.05 -24.48
N LEU A 147 4.92 6.42 -25.32
CA LEU A 147 6.36 6.16 -25.08
C LEU A 147 6.69 4.70 -24.77
N ARG A 148 5.95 3.76 -25.33
CA ARG A 148 6.06 2.34 -24.97
C ARG A 148 7.49 1.79 -25.14
N ALA A 149 8.18 2.15 -26.22
CA ALA A 149 9.50 1.62 -26.55
C ALA A 149 10.67 2.44 -25.95
N ASN A 150 10.37 3.54 -25.22
CA ASN A 150 11.42 4.38 -24.65
C ASN A 150 12.23 3.59 -23.62
N THR A 151 13.55 3.54 -23.78
CA THR A 151 14.45 2.84 -22.86
C THR A 151 15.31 3.83 -22.07
N THR A 152 15.94 4.79 -22.73
CA THR A 152 16.91 5.74 -22.15
C THR A 152 16.61 7.19 -22.51
N GLY A 153 15.64 7.45 -23.40
CA GLY A 153 15.25 8.81 -23.79
C GLY A 153 14.72 9.60 -22.61
N SER A 154 15.12 10.86 -22.48
CA SER A 154 14.79 11.73 -21.35
C SER A 154 14.11 13.03 -21.80
N GLY A 155 13.28 13.62 -20.91
CA GLY A 155 12.64 14.90 -21.15
C GLY A 155 11.52 14.86 -22.21
N ASN A 156 10.93 13.70 -22.48
CA ASN A 156 9.87 13.58 -23.49
C ASN A 156 8.48 13.77 -22.85
N MET A 157 7.57 14.43 -23.58
CA MET A 157 6.17 14.54 -23.24
C MET A 157 5.32 13.93 -24.36
N ALA A 158 4.61 12.85 -24.06
CA ALA A 158 3.73 12.14 -24.97
C ALA A 158 2.31 12.04 -24.42
N THR A 159 1.33 12.62 -25.08
CA THR A 159 -0.07 12.56 -24.66
C THR A 159 -0.95 12.05 -25.80
N GLY A 160 -1.60 10.91 -25.58
CA GLY A 160 -2.50 10.28 -26.58
C GLY A 160 -2.21 8.80 -26.80
N TYR A 161 -3.09 8.14 -27.54
CA TYR A 161 -2.98 6.73 -27.90
C TYR A 161 -1.74 6.51 -28.79
N GLN A 162 -0.81 5.65 -28.32
CA GLN A 162 0.43 5.29 -29.04
C GLN A 162 1.27 6.49 -29.52
N THR A 163 1.27 7.58 -28.77
CA THR A 163 2.11 8.74 -29.06
C THR A 163 3.57 8.43 -28.78
N MET A 164 4.49 8.73 -29.67
CA MET A 164 5.92 8.41 -29.61
C MET A 164 6.18 6.91 -29.33
N PHE A 165 5.37 6.03 -29.91
CA PHE A 165 5.38 4.59 -29.61
C PHE A 165 6.75 3.94 -29.81
N SER A 166 7.47 4.29 -30.88
CA SER A 166 8.75 3.69 -31.27
C SER A 166 9.98 4.49 -30.80
N ASN A 167 9.80 5.57 -30.06
CA ASN A 167 10.93 6.31 -29.51
C ASN A 167 11.69 5.43 -28.52
N THR A 168 12.97 5.20 -28.72
CA THR A 168 13.81 4.37 -27.84
C THR A 168 14.76 5.19 -26.97
N SER A 169 15.41 6.22 -27.55
CA SER A 169 16.45 7.02 -26.90
C SER A 169 16.38 8.53 -27.22
N GLY A 170 15.45 8.92 -28.10
CA GLY A 170 15.24 10.35 -28.40
C GLY A 170 14.79 11.12 -27.16
N GLY A 171 15.32 12.32 -26.96
CA GLY A 171 15.03 13.15 -25.79
C GLY A 171 14.51 14.54 -26.16
N ASN A 172 13.87 15.22 -25.18
CA ASN A 172 13.34 16.57 -25.27
C ASN A 172 12.28 16.78 -26.37
N ASN A 173 11.48 15.76 -26.63
CA ASN A 173 10.42 15.81 -27.62
C ASN A 173 9.06 16.03 -26.95
N ILE A 174 8.20 16.79 -27.61
CA ILE A 174 6.81 16.99 -27.19
C ILE A 174 5.89 16.52 -28.34
N ALA A 175 4.98 15.60 -28.05
CA ALA A 175 3.96 15.12 -28.97
C ALA A 175 2.60 14.96 -28.30
N GLY A 176 1.55 15.33 -28.99
CA GLY A 176 0.17 15.18 -28.54
C GLY A 176 -0.74 14.68 -29.66
N GLY A 177 -1.62 13.74 -29.33
CA GLY A 177 -2.61 13.22 -30.25
C GLY A 177 -2.45 11.74 -30.60
N TYR A 178 -3.44 11.19 -31.28
CA TYR A 178 -3.46 9.80 -31.72
C TYR A 178 -2.28 9.52 -32.66
N ARG A 179 -1.37 8.62 -32.23
CA ARG A 179 -0.19 8.19 -32.99
C ARG A 179 0.73 9.33 -33.47
N ALA A 180 0.76 10.45 -32.74
CA ALA A 180 1.72 11.51 -33.05
C ALA A 180 3.14 11.01 -32.82
N LEU A 181 4.07 11.25 -33.75
CA LEU A 181 5.45 10.74 -33.74
C LEU A 181 5.52 9.22 -33.44
N TYR A 182 4.67 8.43 -34.08
CA TYR A 182 4.53 7.00 -33.82
C TYR A 182 5.78 6.18 -34.21
N SER A 183 6.48 6.57 -35.27
CA SER A 183 7.68 5.93 -35.85
C SER A 183 8.96 6.53 -35.33
#